data_c977a4970492c2f23fc67bf2c2899664
#
_entry.id   c977a4970492c2f23fc67bf2c2899664
#
_cell.length_a   1.000
_cell.length_b   1.000
_cell.length_c   1.000
_cell.angle_alpha   90.00
_cell.angle_beta   90.00
_cell.angle_gamma   90.00
#
_symmetry.space_group_name_H-M   'P 1'
#
loop_
_entity.id
_entity.type
_entity.pdbx_description
1 polymer ?
#
loop_
_entity_poly.entity_id
_entity_poly.type
_entity_poly.pdbx_seq_one_letter_code
_entity_poly.pdbx_strand_id
1 'polypeptide(L)'
;MAWIDASSVKLGCVGFSKTKSYRCYGSPLAKDVCKKANPKAHLIEIFNDNQSRFLMSEKVRKQVQAHIGTDTYKQYSWWMGAHLKSGTWYWDHSKKPVTYWSRIGCDNYGTDMDLPYGCVNLSNFTKEVACFCRATGEVNYLPPICQI
;
A
#
# COMPACT_ATOMS: atom_id res chain seq x y z
N MET A 1 9.81 3.37 -10.49
CA MET A 1 9.05 2.32 -9.77
C MET A 1 10.01 1.19 -9.40
N ALA A 2 10.07 0.82 -8.15
CA ALA A 2 10.85 -0.34 -7.71
C ALA A 2 9.98 -1.60 -7.81
N TRP A 3 10.17 -2.40 -8.84
CA TRP A 3 9.44 -3.64 -9.06
C TRP A 3 10.12 -4.83 -8.37
N ILE A 4 9.35 -5.61 -7.64
CA ILE A 4 9.82 -6.73 -6.82
C ILE A 4 8.99 -7.96 -7.14
N ASP A 5 9.66 -9.10 -7.33
CA ASP A 5 8.99 -10.39 -7.47
C ASP A 5 8.47 -10.86 -6.11
N ALA A 6 7.17 -10.91 -5.98
CA ALA A 6 6.46 -11.36 -4.78
C ALA A 6 5.60 -12.61 -5.05
N SER A 7 5.93 -13.37 -6.08
CA SER A 7 5.20 -14.58 -6.46
C SER A 7 5.25 -15.67 -5.39
N SER A 8 6.31 -15.71 -4.58
CA SER A 8 6.43 -16.67 -3.48
C SER A 8 5.30 -16.56 -2.45
N VAL A 9 4.69 -15.38 -2.30
CA VAL A 9 3.54 -15.15 -1.42
C VAL A 9 2.27 -14.84 -2.21
N LYS A 10 2.26 -15.16 -3.50
CA LYS A 10 1.11 -14.98 -4.40
C LYS A 10 0.66 -13.52 -4.58
N LEU A 11 1.58 -12.60 -4.49
CA LEU A 11 1.33 -11.19 -4.81
C LEU A 11 1.69 -10.84 -6.26
N GLY A 12 2.36 -11.74 -6.98
CA GLY A 12 2.83 -11.45 -8.33
C GLY A 12 4.00 -10.45 -8.33
N CYS A 13 3.95 -9.48 -9.20
CA CYS A 13 4.95 -8.41 -9.27
C CYS A 13 4.43 -7.17 -8.53
N VAL A 14 5.20 -6.67 -7.58
CA VAL A 14 4.81 -5.54 -6.73
C VAL A 14 5.74 -4.35 -6.97
N GLY A 15 5.17 -3.19 -7.28
CA GLY A 15 5.91 -1.97 -7.57
C GLY A 15 5.72 -0.92 -6.48
N PHE A 16 6.83 -0.42 -5.94
CA PHE A 16 6.83 0.69 -5.00
C PHE A 16 7.14 1.98 -5.74
N SER A 17 6.17 2.90 -5.74
CA SER A 17 6.34 4.19 -6.40
C SER A 17 6.98 5.22 -5.48
N LYS A 18 7.82 6.10 -6.01
CA LYS A 18 8.23 7.32 -5.33
C LYS A 18 7.37 8.52 -5.71
N THR A 19 6.47 8.37 -6.66
CA THR A 19 5.56 9.43 -7.09
C THR A 19 4.39 9.50 -6.14
N LYS A 20 4.28 10.59 -5.39
CA LYS A 20 3.14 10.83 -4.52
C LYS A 20 1.87 11.09 -5.32
N SER A 21 0.75 10.67 -4.79
CA SER A 21 -0.54 10.72 -5.47
C SER A 21 -1.70 10.86 -4.48
N TYR A 22 -2.84 11.25 -5.01
CA TYR A 22 -4.11 11.26 -4.27
C TYR A 22 -4.89 9.97 -4.55
N ARG A 23 -5.79 9.60 -3.62
CA ARG A 23 -6.62 8.40 -3.85
C ARG A 23 -7.78 8.67 -4.80
N CYS A 24 -8.44 9.81 -4.68
CA CYS A 24 -9.66 10.07 -5.47
C CYS A 24 -9.74 11.45 -6.11
N TYR A 25 -9.12 12.46 -5.52
CA TYR A 25 -9.17 13.83 -6.06
C TYR A 25 -7.77 14.38 -6.25
N GLY A 26 -7.64 15.27 -7.22
CA GLY A 26 -6.36 15.86 -7.54
C GLY A 26 -5.56 15.05 -8.55
N SER A 27 -4.38 15.54 -8.90
CA SER A 27 -3.50 14.90 -9.87
C SER A 27 -2.06 14.90 -9.34
N PRO A 28 -1.32 13.79 -9.45
CA PRO A 28 -1.76 12.52 -10.03
C PRO A 28 -2.61 11.69 -9.07
N LEU A 29 -3.49 10.86 -9.61
CA LEU A 29 -4.24 9.86 -8.85
C LEU A 29 -3.41 8.57 -8.68
N ALA A 30 -3.58 7.90 -7.55
CA ALA A 30 -2.82 6.68 -7.24
C ALA A 30 -2.98 5.59 -8.31
N LYS A 31 -4.20 5.34 -8.76
CA LYS A 31 -4.47 4.37 -9.83
C LYS A 31 -3.80 4.74 -11.14
N ASP A 32 -3.71 6.02 -11.46
CA ASP A 32 -3.09 6.50 -12.71
C ASP A 32 -1.57 6.35 -12.66
N VAL A 33 -0.96 6.55 -11.49
CA VAL A 33 0.47 6.27 -11.28
C VAL A 33 0.77 4.79 -11.58
N CYS A 34 -0.06 3.88 -11.08
CA CYS A 34 0.11 2.45 -11.36
C CYS A 34 -0.09 2.13 -12.85
N LYS A 35 -1.15 2.64 -13.47
CA LYS A 35 -1.45 2.41 -14.89
C LYS A 35 -0.38 2.97 -15.82
N LYS A 36 0.19 4.11 -15.48
CA LYS A 36 1.30 4.71 -16.24
C LYS A 36 2.56 3.86 -16.16
N ALA A 37 2.83 3.26 -15.00
CA ALA A 37 3.99 2.38 -14.82
C ALA A 37 3.84 1.07 -15.59
N ASN A 38 2.63 0.49 -15.60
CA ASN A 38 2.27 -0.68 -16.38
C ASN A 38 0.74 -0.71 -16.60
N PRO A 39 0.25 -0.83 -17.85
CA PRO A 39 -1.20 -0.81 -18.12
C PRO A 39 -2.01 -1.88 -17.40
N LYS A 40 -1.37 -2.99 -17.00
CA LYS A 40 -2.00 -4.09 -16.25
C LYS A 40 -1.97 -3.90 -14.74
N ALA A 41 -1.26 -2.88 -14.25
CA ALA A 41 -1.09 -2.67 -12.84
C ALA A 41 -2.34 -2.06 -12.18
N HIS A 42 -2.57 -2.45 -10.94
CA HIS A 42 -3.58 -1.90 -10.06
C HIS A 42 -2.97 -1.64 -8.68
N LEU A 43 -3.71 -0.99 -7.79
CA LEU A 43 -3.28 -0.82 -6.40
C LEU A 43 -3.22 -2.17 -5.69
N ILE A 44 -2.23 -2.36 -4.84
CA ILE A 44 -1.98 -3.64 -4.16
C ILE A 44 -3.16 -4.09 -3.32
N GLU A 45 -3.39 -5.39 -3.31
CA GLU A 45 -4.34 -6.09 -2.45
C GLU A 45 -3.60 -7.09 -1.58
N ILE A 46 -3.86 -7.07 -0.28
CA ILE A 46 -3.13 -7.87 0.72
C ILE A 46 -4.13 -8.71 1.50
N PHE A 47 -3.99 -10.03 1.46
CA PHE A 47 -5.01 -10.96 1.95
C PHE A 47 -4.61 -11.73 3.21
N ASN A 48 -3.32 -11.74 3.60
CA ASN A 48 -2.86 -12.54 4.72
C ASN A 48 -1.54 -12.03 5.32
N ASP A 49 -1.16 -12.60 6.47
CA ASP A 49 0.06 -12.26 7.18
C ASP A 49 1.33 -12.52 6.38
N ASN A 50 1.38 -13.61 5.62
CA ASN A 50 2.57 -13.94 4.82
C ASN A 50 2.87 -12.85 3.79
N GLN A 51 1.84 -12.31 3.17
CA GLN A 51 1.96 -11.19 2.23
C GLN A 51 2.43 -9.92 2.94
N SER A 52 1.85 -9.59 4.10
CA SER A 52 2.30 -8.46 4.91
C SER A 52 3.75 -8.59 5.35
N ARG A 53 4.14 -9.75 5.85
CA ARG A 53 5.52 -10.02 6.28
C ARG A 53 6.52 -9.91 5.15
N PHE A 54 6.15 -10.39 3.96
CA PHE A 54 6.98 -10.25 2.77
C PHE A 54 7.25 -8.77 2.45
N LEU A 55 6.23 -7.92 2.48
CA LEU A 55 6.37 -6.49 2.21
C LEU A 55 7.28 -5.80 3.24
N MET A 56 7.31 -6.29 4.47
CA MET A 56 8.15 -5.76 5.55
C MET A 56 9.51 -6.43 5.65
N SER A 57 9.81 -7.40 4.79
CA SER A 57 11.07 -8.14 4.84
C SER A 57 12.27 -7.23 4.53
N GLU A 58 13.42 -7.61 5.07
CA GLU A 58 14.67 -6.90 4.83
C GLU A 58 15.03 -6.86 3.34
N LYS A 59 14.76 -7.94 2.62
CA LYS A 59 14.99 -8.03 1.17
C LYS A 59 14.21 -6.95 0.42
N VAL A 60 12.90 -6.82 0.70
CA VAL A 60 12.06 -5.80 0.07
C VAL A 60 12.50 -4.41 0.48
N ARG A 61 12.73 -4.19 1.77
CA ARG A 61 13.20 -2.91 2.29
C ARG A 61 14.46 -2.43 1.58
N LYS A 62 15.48 -3.28 1.47
CA LYS A 62 16.74 -2.92 0.81
C LYS A 62 16.54 -2.54 -0.65
N GLN A 63 15.72 -3.29 -1.38
CA GLN A 63 15.45 -3.01 -2.78
C GLN A 63 14.70 -1.69 -2.97
N VAL A 64 13.70 -1.44 -2.12
CA VAL A 64 12.92 -0.19 -2.17
C VAL A 64 13.78 1.01 -1.79
N GLN A 65 14.56 0.90 -0.72
CA GLN A 65 15.46 1.97 -0.27
C GLN A 65 16.51 2.33 -1.32
N ALA A 66 17.05 1.33 -2.02
CA ALA A 66 18.01 1.57 -3.10
C ALA A 66 17.41 2.39 -4.24
N HIS A 67 16.10 2.26 -4.48
CA HIS A 67 15.41 2.96 -5.55
C HIS A 67 14.91 4.35 -5.16
N ILE A 68 14.32 4.49 -3.97
CA ILE A 68 13.64 5.73 -3.55
C ILE A 68 14.40 6.54 -2.49
N GLY A 69 15.47 6.00 -1.94
CA GLY A 69 16.24 6.62 -0.88
C GLY A 69 15.76 6.26 0.52
N THR A 70 16.72 6.10 1.45
CA THR A 70 16.46 5.62 2.82
C THR A 70 15.57 6.56 3.62
N ASP A 71 15.83 7.86 3.55
CA ASP A 71 15.08 8.85 4.34
C ASP A 71 13.63 8.97 3.86
N THR A 72 13.43 8.92 2.55
CA THR A 72 12.11 8.93 1.92
C THR A 72 11.30 7.72 2.35
N TYR A 73 11.91 6.55 2.35
CA TYR A 73 11.23 5.30 2.73
C TYR A 73 10.75 5.32 4.19
N LYS A 74 11.52 5.87 5.10
CA LYS A 74 11.18 5.93 6.53
C LYS A 74 9.97 6.82 6.83
N GLN A 75 9.66 7.75 5.95
CA GLN A 75 8.62 8.77 6.17
C GLN A 75 7.29 8.42 5.53
N TYR A 76 7.19 7.32 4.75
CA TYR A 76 6.03 7.08 3.92
C TYR A 76 5.13 5.97 4.43
N SER A 77 3.84 6.32 4.46
CA SER A 77 2.78 5.37 4.22
C SER A 77 2.56 5.25 2.71
N TRP A 78 1.95 4.15 2.30
CA TRP A 78 1.77 3.82 0.90
C TRP A 78 0.30 3.50 0.64
N TRP A 79 -0.26 4.05 -0.43
CA TRP A 79 -1.61 3.70 -0.83
C TRP A 79 -1.70 2.22 -1.22
N MET A 80 -2.75 1.57 -0.73
CA MET A 80 -3.19 0.25 -1.20
C MET A 80 -4.60 0.34 -1.75
N GLY A 81 -5.10 -0.73 -2.37
CA GLY A 81 -6.37 -0.75 -3.06
C GLY A 81 -7.62 -0.88 -2.19
N ALA A 82 -7.51 -0.76 -0.87
CA ALA A 82 -8.66 -0.82 0.01
C ALA A 82 -9.41 0.51 0.05
N HIS A 83 -10.74 0.45 -0.02
CA HIS A 83 -11.61 1.62 0.17
C HIS A 83 -12.89 1.26 0.91
N LEU A 84 -13.44 2.25 1.59
CA LEU A 84 -14.71 2.15 2.31
C LEU A 84 -15.85 2.65 1.42
N LYS A 85 -16.88 1.81 1.24
CA LYS A 85 -18.08 2.17 0.50
C LYS A 85 -19.29 1.59 1.21
N SER A 86 -20.24 2.45 1.53
CA SER A 86 -21.50 2.04 2.20
C SER A 86 -21.26 1.21 3.47
N GLY A 87 -20.25 1.59 4.27
CA GLY A 87 -19.93 0.93 5.53
C GLY A 87 -19.13 -0.37 5.40
N THR A 88 -18.75 -0.76 4.19
CA THR A 88 -17.96 -1.99 3.95
C THR A 88 -16.66 -1.67 3.22
N TRP A 89 -15.56 -2.30 3.68
CA TRP A 89 -14.27 -2.19 3.03
C TRP A 89 -14.14 -3.21 1.90
N TYR A 90 -13.73 -2.73 0.72
CA TYR A 90 -13.52 -3.52 -0.49
C TYR A 90 -12.15 -3.28 -1.09
N TRP A 91 -11.67 -4.27 -1.82
CA TRP A 91 -10.51 -4.12 -2.71
C TRP A 91 -10.95 -3.55 -4.06
N ASP A 92 -10.25 -2.53 -4.55
CA ASP A 92 -10.59 -1.83 -5.80
C ASP A 92 -10.57 -2.76 -7.01
N HIS A 93 -9.57 -3.63 -7.12
CA HIS A 93 -9.37 -4.46 -8.30
C HIS A 93 -10.22 -5.73 -8.27
N SER A 94 -10.08 -6.54 -7.24
CA SER A 94 -10.80 -7.82 -7.12
C SER A 94 -12.28 -7.66 -6.78
N LYS A 95 -12.67 -6.49 -6.22
CA LYS A 95 -14.01 -6.23 -5.70
C LYS A 95 -14.41 -7.08 -4.50
N LYS A 96 -13.46 -7.82 -3.95
CA LYS A 96 -13.69 -8.65 -2.76
C LYS A 96 -13.74 -7.80 -1.48
N PRO A 97 -14.52 -8.21 -0.48
CA PRO A 97 -14.47 -7.55 0.83
C PRO A 97 -13.07 -7.69 1.45
N VAL A 98 -12.64 -6.66 2.17
CA VAL A 98 -11.39 -6.71 2.93
C VAL A 98 -11.65 -7.50 4.20
N THR A 99 -11.05 -8.68 4.30
CA THR A 99 -11.18 -9.57 5.48
C THR A 99 -9.95 -9.60 6.35
N TYR A 100 -8.84 -9.06 5.86
CA TYR A 100 -7.56 -9.04 6.54
C TYR A 100 -7.11 -7.60 6.81
N TRP A 101 -6.84 -7.29 8.07
CA TRP A 101 -6.22 -6.05 8.51
C TRP A 101 -5.08 -6.38 9.45
N SER A 102 -3.85 -6.03 9.06
CA SER A 102 -2.72 -6.13 9.99
C SER A 102 -2.77 -4.97 10.98
N ARG A 103 -2.77 -5.30 12.26
CA ARG A 103 -2.75 -4.31 13.34
C ARG A 103 -1.55 -4.47 14.26
N ILE A 104 -0.70 -5.45 14.00
CA ILE A 104 0.46 -5.73 14.84
C ILE A 104 1.44 -4.57 14.72
N GLY A 105 1.62 -3.89 15.84
CA GLY A 105 2.56 -2.79 15.92
C GLY A 105 2.12 -1.48 15.27
N CYS A 106 0.86 -1.34 14.91
CA CYS A 106 0.27 -0.11 14.40
C CYS A 106 -0.48 0.59 15.52
N ASP A 107 0.18 1.53 16.17
CA ASP A 107 -0.49 2.36 17.17
C ASP A 107 -1.46 3.31 16.47
N ASN A 108 -2.74 3.23 16.82
CA ASN A 108 -3.82 4.11 16.36
C ASN A 108 -4.16 4.09 14.86
N TYR A 109 -3.57 3.21 14.07
CA TYR A 109 -3.92 3.06 12.66
C TYR A 109 -5.09 2.09 12.49
N GLY A 110 -6.00 2.41 11.57
CA GLY A 110 -7.10 1.52 11.23
C GLY A 110 -8.29 1.53 12.17
N THR A 111 -8.32 2.42 13.16
CA THR A 111 -9.44 2.55 14.10
C THR A 111 -10.43 3.65 13.73
N ASP A 112 -10.03 4.62 12.93
CA ASP A 112 -10.88 5.71 12.48
C ASP A 112 -11.75 5.26 11.30
N MET A 113 -13.06 5.17 11.57
CA MET A 113 -14.05 4.70 10.58
C MET A 113 -14.45 5.77 9.57
N ASP A 114 -14.06 7.03 9.81
CA ASP A 114 -14.42 8.15 8.92
C ASP A 114 -13.44 8.31 7.76
N LEU A 115 -12.31 7.63 7.79
CA LEU A 115 -11.30 7.73 6.74
C LEU A 115 -11.53 6.65 5.68
N PRO A 116 -11.78 7.02 4.40
CA PRO A 116 -12.33 6.10 3.40
C PRO A 116 -11.32 5.22 2.66
N TYR A 117 -10.01 5.43 2.81
CA TYR A 117 -9.00 4.71 2.04
C TYR A 117 -7.96 4.02 2.91
N GLY A 118 -7.53 2.84 2.46
CA GLY A 118 -6.49 2.07 3.13
C GLY A 118 -5.09 2.45 2.66
N CYS A 119 -4.17 2.49 3.59
CA CYS A 119 -2.74 2.62 3.31
C CYS A 119 -1.93 1.59 4.10
N VAL A 120 -0.74 1.31 3.61
CA VAL A 120 0.25 0.48 4.27
C VAL A 120 1.30 1.38 4.88
N ASN A 121 1.51 1.29 6.18
CA ASN A 121 2.58 2.01 6.85
C ASN A 121 3.82 1.13 6.94
N LEU A 122 4.82 1.43 6.14
CA LEU A 122 6.10 0.74 6.13
C LEU A 122 7.21 1.52 6.85
N SER A 123 6.88 2.62 7.49
CA SER A 123 7.88 3.48 8.13
C SER A 123 8.51 2.88 9.39
N ASN A 124 7.89 1.88 9.98
CA ASN A 124 8.40 1.24 11.20
C ASN A 124 9.07 -0.11 10.90
N PHE A 125 10.35 -0.06 10.57
CA PHE A 125 11.14 -1.23 10.15
C PHE A 125 11.46 -2.23 11.26
N THR A 126 11.12 -1.93 12.48
CA THR A 126 11.33 -2.87 13.60
C THR A 126 10.22 -3.91 13.69
N LYS A 127 9.17 -3.78 12.88
CA LYS A 127 8.00 -4.65 12.90
C LYS A 127 8.01 -5.64 11.73
N GLU A 128 7.53 -6.85 11.99
CA GLU A 128 7.57 -7.96 11.04
C GLU A 128 6.40 -7.97 10.05
N VAL A 129 5.41 -7.11 10.25
CA VAL A 129 4.22 -7.04 9.40
C VAL A 129 3.91 -5.61 9.02
N ALA A 130 3.40 -5.43 7.81
CA ALA A 130 2.92 -4.14 7.34
C ALA A 130 1.72 -3.68 8.18
N CYS A 131 1.76 -2.45 8.62
CA CYS A 131 0.65 -1.82 9.31
C CYS A 131 -0.34 -1.23 8.32
N PHE A 132 -1.59 -1.66 8.37
CA PHE A 132 -2.64 -1.04 7.58
C PHE A 132 -3.17 0.18 8.30
N CYS A 133 -3.26 1.28 7.60
CA CYS A 133 -3.80 2.52 8.10
C CYS A 133 -4.99 2.96 7.25
N ARG A 134 -5.76 3.92 7.77
CA ARG A 134 -6.87 4.55 7.06
C ARG A 134 -6.55 6.01 6.84
N ALA A 135 -6.90 6.54 5.67
CA ALA A 135 -6.55 7.90 5.29
C ALA A 135 -7.59 8.51 4.34
N THR A 136 -7.71 9.84 4.37
CA THR A 136 -8.50 10.57 3.38
C THR A 136 -7.67 10.81 2.12
N GLY A 137 -8.25 10.51 0.97
CA GLY A 137 -7.56 10.69 -0.31
C GLY A 137 -7.34 12.14 -0.71
N GLU A 138 -8.04 13.07 -0.07
CA GLU A 138 -7.98 14.50 -0.36
C GLU A 138 -6.85 15.21 0.36
N VAL A 139 -6.54 14.79 1.59
CA VAL A 139 -5.53 15.46 2.45
C VAL A 139 -4.21 14.70 2.51
N ASN A 140 -4.21 13.42 2.17
CA ASN A 140 -3.01 12.60 2.18
C ASN A 140 -2.46 12.42 0.77
N TYR A 141 -1.23 12.84 0.60
CA TYR A 141 -0.49 12.77 -0.66
C TYR A 141 0.63 11.74 -0.49
N LEU A 142 0.33 10.50 -0.86
CA LEU A 142 1.17 9.32 -0.61
C LEU A 142 1.51 8.60 -1.93
N PRO A 143 2.68 7.96 -2.01
CA PRO A 143 2.97 7.10 -3.15
C PRO A 143 2.15 5.80 -3.07
N PRO A 144 1.77 5.22 -4.21
CA PRO A 144 1.08 3.93 -4.23
C PRO A 144 2.03 2.75 -4.24
N ILE A 145 1.55 1.60 -3.74
CA ILE A 145 2.10 0.29 -4.06
C ILE A 145 1.23 -0.31 -5.15
N CYS A 146 1.85 -0.68 -6.26
CA CYS A 146 1.18 -1.25 -7.43
C CYS A 146 1.41 -2.75 -7.51
N GLN A 147 0.50 -3.46 -8.17
CA GLN A 147 0.54 -4.90 -8.32
C GLN A 147 0.13 -5.30 -9.75
N ILE A 148 0.83 -6.26 -10.30
CA ILE A 148 0.50 -6.87 -11.58
C ILE A 148 0.13 -8.34 -11.37
#